data_23def83a9b357f5a4053c1e4fee906b9
#
_entry.id   23def83a9b357f5a4053c1e4fee906b9
#
_cell.length_a   1.000
_cell.length_b   1.000
_cell.length_c   1.000
_cell.angle_alpha   90.00
_cell.angle_beta   90.00
_cell.angle_gamma   90.00
#
_symmetry.space_group_name_H-M   'P 1'
#
loop_
_entity.id
_entity.type
_entity.pdbx_description
1 polymer ?
#
loop_
_entity_poly.entity_id
_entity_poly.type
_entity_poly.pdbx_seq_one_letter_code
_entity_poly.pdbx_strand_id
1 'polypeptide(L)'
;MKNANQKNMILLFCGLSGAGKTTLAGRVKNKLAEAEIPVEIIDADEYRQRLFKDLSYSREDRYENIRRLGFIADKFSSHHIITIVSAINPYEEIRKELAETYANVKIVHLDCNINVLIKRDTKGLYKKAMLPDEHPDKISNLTGVNDPFETPACPDLYINTSESTIRQSTNEIYSFIMQNIIKEKYGVNSFARVAV
;
A
#
# COMPACT_ATOMS: atom_id res chain seq x y z
N MET A 1 2.61 22.93 -22.38
CA MET A 1 3.78 23.06 -21.49
C MET A 1 3.68 21.96 -20.45
N LYS A 2 4.54 20.93 -20.51
CA LYS A 2 4.56 19.83 -19.51
C LYS A 2 5.03 20.43 -18.19
N ASN A 3 4.24 20.25 -17.12
CA ASN A 3 4.59 20.65 -15.76
C ASN A 3 5.89 19.93 -15.32
N ALA A 4 7.02 20.60 -15.44
CA ALA A 4 8.36 20.10 -15.14
C ALA A 4 8.65 19.87 -13.63
N ASN A 5 7.61 19.84 -12.77
CA ASN A 5 7.75 19.78 -11.31
C ASN A 5 6.90 18.70 -10.64
N GLN A 6 6.43 17.69 -11.38
CA GLN A 6 5.77 16.55 -10.76
C GLN A 6 6.85 15.57 -10.34
N LYS A 7 7.14 15.52 -9.04
CA LYS A 7 8.19 14.68 -8.48
C LYS A 7 7.71 13.23 -8.31
N ASN A 8 8.67 12.35 -8.37
CA ASN A 8 8.51 10.90 -8.24
C ASN A 8 7.97 10.54 -6.85
N MET A 9 6.91 9.76 -6.77
CA MET A 9 6.37 9.27 -5.49
C MET A 9 5.88 7.83 -5.63
N ILE A 10 6.30 7.00 -4.68
CA ILE A 10 5.82 5.63 -4.54
C ILE A 10 5.08 5.53 -3.20
N LEU A 11 3.77 5.25 -3.24
CA LEU A 11 3.00 4.93 -2.05
C LEU A 11 3.00 3.41 -1.85
N LEU A 12 3.66 2.96 -0.82
CA LEU A 12 3.69 1.55 -0.44
C LEU A 12 2.58 1.28 0.56
N PHE A 13 1.43 0.82 0.06
CA PHE A 13 0.34 0.39 0.93
C PHE A 13 0.70 -0.92 1.61
N CYS A 14 0.49 -1.01 2.91
CA CYS A 14 0.63 -2.22 3.70
C CYS A 14 -0.59 -2.41 4.60
N GLY A 15 -0.88 -3.66 4.95
CA GLY A 15 -2.04 -4.02 5.79
C GLY A 15 -2.59 -5.39 5.42
N LEU A 16 -3.38 -5.97 6.31
CA LEU A 16 -3.93 -7.32 6.20
C LEU A 16 -4.83 -7.50 4.97
N SER A 17 -5.09 -8.76 4.60
CA SER A 17 -6.06 -9.06 3.53
C SER A 17 -7.44 -8.50 3.89
N GLY A 18 -8.12 -7.86 2.93
CA GLY A 18 -9.41 -7.22 3.20
C GLY A 18 -9.37 -5.84 3.88
N ALA A 19 -8.18 -5.30 4.25
CA ALA A 19 -8.05 -3.96 4.85
C ALA A 19 -8.38 -2.79 3.90
N GLY A 20 -8.79 -3.06 2.66
CA GLY A 20 -9.26 -2.02 1.72
C GLY A 20 -8.19 -1.47 0.78
N LYS A 21 -6.98 -2.03 0.74
CA LYS A 21 -5.85 -1.53 -0.09
C LYS A 21 -6.23 -1.28 -1.55
N THR A 22 -6.69 -2.30 -2.26
CA THR A 22 -7.06 -2.21 -3.68
C THR A 22 -8.23 -1.24 -3.90
N THR A 23 -9.22 -1.24 -3.00
CA THR A 23 -10.36 -0.33 -3.07
C THR A 23 -9.93 1.12 -2.93
N LEU A 24 -9.11 1.42 -1.91
CA LEU A 24 -8.62 2.77 -1.66
C LEU A 24 -7.66 3.24 -2.75
N ALA A 25 -6.77 2.37 -3.23
CA ALA A 25 -5.90 2.67 -4.37
C ALA A 25 -6.72 3.11 -5.61
N GLY A 26 -7.77 2.36 -5.97
CA GLY A 26 -8.66 2.70 -7.07
C GLY A 26 -9.40 4.02 -6.86
N ARG A 27 -9.92 4.28 -5.65
CA ARG A 27 -10.59 5.54 -5.33
C ARG A 27 -9.67 6.75 -5.37
N VAL A 28 -8.44 6.59 -4.86
CA VAL A 28 -7.40 7.63 -4.90
C VAL A 28 -6.96 7.90 -6.34
N LYS A 29 -6.72 6.86 -7.15
CA LYS A 29 -6.40 7.00 -8.58
C LYS A 29 -7.45 7.83 -9.30
N ASN A 30 -8.74 7.51 -9.13
CA ASN A 30 -9.82 8.26 -9.76
C ASN A 30 -9.83 9.73 -9.33
N LYS A 31 -9.66 9.99 -8.03
CA LYS A 31 -9.65 11.36 -7.51
C LYS A 31 -8.44 12.18 -7.98
N LEU A 32 -7.27 11.55 -8.13
CA LEU A 32 -6.08 12.22 -8.67
C LEU A 32 -6.21 12.44 -10.18
N ALA A 33 -6.90 11.56 -10.91
CA ALA A 33 -7.19 11.73 -12.33
C ALA A 33 -8.09 12.96 -12.59
N GLU A 34 -9.05 13.27 -11.70
CA GLU A 34 -9.85 14.51 -11.76
C GLU A 34 -8.98 15.78 -11.63
N ALA A 35 -7.81 15.67 -10.99
CA ALA A 35 -6.81 16.72 -10.86
C ALA A 35 -5.70 16.63 -11.94
N GLU A 36 -5.89 15.83 -12.99
CA GLU A 36 -4.93 15.57 -14.07
C GLU A 36 -3.55 15.06 -13.60
N ILE A 37 -3.52 14.38 -12.44
CA ILE A 37 -2.31 13.77 -11.88
C ILE A 37 -2.25 12.30 -12.30
N PRO A 38 -1.22 11.89 -13.08
CA PRO A 38 -1.09 10.51 -13.53
C PRO A 38 -0.73 9.59 -12.38
N VAL A 39 -1.48 8.49 -12.27
CA VAL A 39 -1.30 7.48 -11.23
C VAL A 39 -1.35 6.08 -11.82
N GLU A 40 -0.41 5.23 -11.43
CA GLU A 40 -0.47 3.79 -11.71
C GLU A 40 -0.63 2.98 -10.42
N ILE A 41 -1.41 1.89 -10.50
CA ILE A 41 -1.60 0.95 -9.40
C ILE A 41 -0.90 -0.35 -9.76
N ILE A 42 -0.04 -0.80 -8.86
CA ILE A 42 0.61 -2.10 -8.91
C ILE A 42 -0.01 -2.97 -7.82
N ASP A 43 -0.99 -3.81 -8.21
CA ASP A 43 -1.64 -4.75 -7.27
C ASP A 43 -0.84 -6.06 -7.21
N ALA A 44 -0.38 -6.40 -6.01
CA ALA A 44 0.48 -7.57 -5.81
C ALA A 44 -0.19 -8.90 -6.21
N ASP A 45 -1.51 -9.03 -6.03
CA ASP A 45 -2.24 -10.24 -6.41
C ASP A 45 -2.29 -10.38 -7.94
N GLU A 46 -2.52 -9.28 -8.66
CA GLU A 46 -2.51 -9.27 -10.13
C GLU A 46 -1.12 -9.63 -10.68
N TYR A 47 -0.07 -8.99 -10.15
CA TYR A 47 1.30 -9.24 -10.64
C TYR A 47 1.78 -10.66 -10.33
N ARG A 48 1.40 -11.24 -9.17
CA ARG A 48 1.67 -12.66 -8.89
C ARG A 48 1.01 -13.59 -9.90
N GLN A 49 -0.24 -13.34 -10.25
CA GLN A 49 -0.96 -14.18 -11.21
C GLN A 49 -0.39 -14.08 -12.62
N ARG A 50 0.06 -12.91 -13.04
CA ARG A 50 0.48 -12.66 -14.42
C ARG A 50 1.99 -12.82 -14.65
N LEU A 51 2.80 -12.28 -13.78
CA LEU A 51 4.24 -12.13 -13.99
C LEU A 51 5.12 -12.91 -13.01
N PHE A 52 4.69 -13.08 -11.74
CA PHE A 52 5.53 -13.64 -10.69
C PHE A 52 5.02 -15.03 -10.26
N LYS A 53 4.70 -15.87 -11.24
CA LYS A 53 4.20 -17.24 -11.03
C LYS A 53 5.24 -18.19 -10.43
N ASP A 54 6.50 -17.80 -10.47
CA ASP A 54 7.65 -18.48 -9.87
C ASP A 54 7.71 -18.32 -8.35
N LEU A 55 7.00 -17.32 -7.78
CA LEU A 55 7.04 -17.05 -6.35
C LEU A 55 5.94 -17.77 -5.57
N SER A 56 6.33 -18.43 -4.49
CA SER A 56 5.44 -18.99 -3.48
C SER A 56 5.03 -17.93 -2.44
N TYR A 57 4.53 -18.37 -1.28
CA TYR A 57 4.21 -17.50 -0.15
C TYR A 57 5.18 -17.70 1.03
N SER A 58 6.39 -18.23 0.79
CA SER A 58 7.47 -18.24 1.78
C SER A 58 7.87 -16.81 2.16
N ARG A 59 8.60 -16.64 3.25
CA ARG A 59 9.10 -15.33 3.66
C ARG A 59 10.00 -14.71 2.59
N GLU A 60 10.90 -15.51 2.04
CA GLU A 60 11.85 -15.13 1.00
C GLU A 60 11.11 -14.66 -0.26
N ASP A 61 10.12 -15.43 -0.72
CA ASP A 61 9.33 -15.09 -1.89
C ASP A 61 8.42 -13.88 -1.67
N ARG A 62 7.99 -13.63 -0.43
CA ARG A 62 7.28 -12.38 -0.10
C ARG A 62 8.22 -11.18 -0.20
N TYR A 63 9.48 -11.30 0.24
CA TYR A 63 10.49 -10.25 0.09
C TYR A 63 10.77 -9.99 -1.38
N GLU A 64 11.04 -11.06 -2.14
CA GLU A 64 11.32 -10.96 -3.57
C GLU A 64 10.14 -10.34 -4.35
N ASN A 65 8.91 -10.71 -4.01
CA ASN A 65 7.72 -10.09 -4.59
C ASN A 65 7.70 -8.57 -4.38
N ILE A 66 8.00 -8.11 -3.16
CA ILE A 66 8.00 -6.68 -2.85
C ILE A 66 9.16 -5.96 -3.54
N ARG A 67 10.35 -6.59 -3.66
CA ARG A 67 11.47 -6.05 -4.44
C ARG A 67 11.12 -5.85 -5.91
N ARG A 68 10.50 -6.86 -6.54
CA ARG A 68 10.07 -6.77 -7.95
C ARG A 68 9.01 -5.69 -8.15
N LEU A 69 8.02 -5.60 -7.24
CA LEU A 69 7.01 -4.54 -7.29
C LEU A 69 7.63 -3.15 -7.09
N GLY A 70 8.58 -3.01 -6.16
CA GLY A 70 9.33 -1.78 -5.92
C GLY A 70 10.13 -1.33 -7.14
N PHE A 71 10.82 -2.26 -7.81
CA PHE A 71 11.54 -1.97 -9.05
C PHE A 71 10.62 -1.46 -10.16
N ILE A 72 9.47 -2.09 -10.35
CA ILE A 72 8.49 -1.66 -11.36
C ILE A 72 7.91 -0.28 -10.98
N ALA A 73 7.61 -0.08 -9.68
CA ALA A 73 7.12 1.20 -9.19
C ALA A 73 8.12 2.35 -9.43
N ASP A 74 9.41 2.10 -9.24
CA ASP A 74 10.46 3.06 -9.54
C ASP A 74 10.48 3.46 -11.01
N LYS A 75 10.28 2.51 -11.93
CA LYS A 75 10.22 2.82 -13.38
C LYS A 75 9.05 3.74 -13.71
N PHE A 76 7.86 3.51 -13.18
CA PHE A 76 6.74 4.43 -13.37
C PHE A 76 6.99 5.78 -12.70
N SER A 77 7.49 5.76 -11.47
CA SER A 77 7.79 6.97 -10.71
C SER A 77 8.84 7.84 -11.41
N SER A 78 9.87 7.26 -12.02
CA SER A 78 10.89 7.98 -12.80
C SER A 78 10.33 8.70 -14.04
N HIS A 79 9.15 8.31 -14.50
CA HIS A 79 8.39 8.99 -15.55
C HIS A 79 7.33 9.98 -15.02
N HIS A 80 7.46 10.41 -13.76
CA HIS A 80 6.52 11.33 -13.09
C HIS A 80 5.09 10.79 -12.95
N ILE A 81 4.95 9.47 -12.84
CA ILE A 81 3.69 8.79 -12.53
C ILE A 81 3.71 8.43 -11.05
N ILE A 82 2.76 8.94 -10.27
CA ILE A 82 2.59 8.50 -8.89
C ILE A 82 2.24 7.02 -8.91
N THR A 83 2.95 6.22 -8.14
CA THR A 83 2.74 4.77 -8.15
C THR A 83 2.22 4.31 -6.79
N ILE A 84 1.11 3.58 -6.79
CA ILE A 84 0.54 2.97 -5.59
C ILE A 84 0.79 1.46 -5.66
N VAL A 85 1.67 0.95 -4.81
CA VAL A 85 1.88 -0.49 -4.63
C VAL A 85 0.90 -1.01 -3.60
N SER A 86 -0.07 -1.82 -4.03
CA SER A 86 -1.09 -2.45 -3.19
C SER A 86 -0.67 -3.86 -2.82
N ALA A 87 -0.10 -4.06 -1.63
CA ALA A 87 0.37 -5.36 -1.14
C ALA A 87 0.09 -5.52 0.36
N ILE A 88 0.06 -6.77 0.87
CA ILE A 88 0.02 -6.99 2.33
C ILE A 88 1.30 -6.43 2.97
N ASN A 89 2.45 -6.72 2.37
CA ASN A 89 3.77 -6.23 2.75
C ASN A 89 4.04 -6.39 4.26
N PRO A 90 4.13 -7.65 4.76
CA PRO A 90 4.00 -7.94 6.18
C PRO A 90 5.25 -7.62 7.02
N TYR A 91 6.42 -7.46 6.42
CA TYR A 91 7.69 -7.38 7.14
C TYR A 91 8.29 -5.98 7.11
N GLU A 92 8.77 -5.52 8.27
CA GLU A 92 9.36 -4.17 8.42
C GLU A 92 10.67 -4.03 7.64
N GLU A 93 11.47 -5.10 7.62
CA GLU A 93 12.78 -5.11 6.94
C GLU A 93 12.63 -4.75 5.45
N ILE A 94 11.72 -5.40 4.73
CA ILE A 94 11.54 -5.15 3.29
C ILE A 94 10.92 -3.76 3.04
N ARG A 95 10.08 -3.24 3.95
CA ARG A 95 9.57 -1.86 3.84
C ARG A 95 10.69 -0.83 3.94
N LYS A 96 11.61 -1.03 4.89
CA LYS A 96 12.82 -0.20 5.05
C LYS A 96 13.74 -0.31 3.85
N GLU A 97 14.02 -1.54 3.38
CA GLU A 97 14.84 -1.78 2.19
C GLU A 97 14.34 -0.97 0.99
N LEU A 98 13.03 -0.98 0.72
CA LEU A 98 12.48 -0.20 -0.38
C LEU A 98 12.59 1.31 -0.15
N ALA A 99 12.35 1.77 1.07
CA ALA A 99 12.45 3.20 1.42
C ALA A 99 13.89 3.73 1.32
N GLU A 100 14.89 2.87 1.53
CA GLU A 100 16.31 3.20 1.38
C GLU A 100 16.77 3.07 -0.08
N THR A 101 16.21 2.13 -0.84
CA THR A 101 16.62 1.84 -2.21
C THR A 101 16.06 2.85 -3.22
N TYR A 102 14.81 3.28 -3.03
CA TYR A 102 14.12 4.14 -4.00
C TYR A 102 13.78 5.50 -3.42
N ALA A 103 13.89 6.52 -4.27
CA ALA A 103 13.56 7.89 -3.87
C ALA A 103 12.06 8.05 -3.59
N ASN A 104 11.75 8.78 -2.52
CA ASN A 104 10.38 9.24 -2.19
C ASN A 104 9.35 8.10 -2.04
N VAL A 105 9.74 7.01 -1.40
CA VAL A 105 8.81 5.97 -0.95
C VAL A 105 8.09 6.45 0.30
N LYS A 106 6.76 6.33 0.31
CA LYS A 106 5.88 6.66 1.43
C LYS A 106 5.12 5.42 1.89
N ILE A 107 5.31 5.04 3.14
CA ILE A 107 4.64 3.89 3.75
C ILE A 107 3.26 4.32 4.24
N VAL A 108 2.21 3.74 3.66
CA VAL A 108 0.82 3.97 4.04
C VAL A 108 0.28 2.71 4.70
N HIS A 109 0.09 2.77 6.02
CA HIS A 109 -0.47 1.65 6.78
C HIS A 109 -1.99 1.74 6.82
N LEU A 110 -2.65 0.78 6.18
CA LEU A 110 -4.09 0.58 6.22
C LEU A 110 -4.40 -0.49 7.25
N ASP A 111 -4.65 -0.04 8.47
CA ASP A 111 -5.00 -0.93 9.59
C ASP A 111 -6.48 -1.28 9.56
N CYS A 112 -6.80 -2.48 10.00
CA CYS A 112 -8.17 -2.93 10.19
C CYS A 112 -8.20 -4.00 11.27
N ASN A 113 -9.13 -3.86 12.20
CA ASN A 113 -9.34 -4.86 13.25
C ASN A 113 -9.58 -6.24 12.63
N ILE A 114 -8.81 -7.25 13.06
CA ILE A 114 -8.85 -8.62 12.52
C ILE A 114 -10.26 -9.23 12.62
N ASN A 115 -11.01 -8.96 13.69
CA ASN A 115 -12.37 -9.46 13.83
C ASN A 115 -13.33 -8.87 12.78
N VAL A 116 -13.08 -7.64 12.34
CA VAL A 116 -13.83 -7.01 11.23
C VAL A 116 -13.46 -7.67 9.91
N LEU A 117 -12.18 -7.97 9.70
CA LEU A 117 -11.69 -8.66 8.49
C LEU A 117 -12.23 -10.08 8.38
N ILE A 118 -12.23 -10.82 9.49
CA ILE A 118 -12.80 -12.18 9.57
C ILE A 118 -14.29 -12.16 9.22
N LYS A 119 -15.04 -11.19 9.74
CA LYS A 119 -16.48 -11.07 9.42
C LYS A 119 -16.73 -10.69 7.96
N ARG A 120 -15.88 -9.83 7.38
CA ARG A 120 -16.00 -9.42 5.97
C ARG A 120 -15.60 -10.53 5.02
N ASP A 121 -14.50 -11.17 5.28
CA ASP A 121 -13.82 -12.26 4.54
C ASP A 121 -14.08 -12.27 3.02
N THR A 122 -13.90 -11.12 2.39
CA THR A 122 -14.27 -10.86 1.00
C THR A 122 -13.64 -11.82 -0.02
N LYS A 123 -12.54 -12.48 0.36
CA LYS A 123 -11.82 -13.46 -0.47
C LYS A 123 -11.94 -14.89 0.03
N GLY A 124 -12.66 -15.14 1.13
CA GLY A 124 -12.78 -16.46 1.78
C GLY A 124 -11.49 -17.00 2.40
N LEU A 125 -10.48 -16.13 2.58
CA LEU A 125 -9.15 -16.55 3.07
C LEU A 125 -9.16 -16.83 4.56
N TYR A 126 -9.84 -16.01 5.36
CA TYR A 126 -9.91 -16.19 6.81
C TYR A 126 -10.63 -17.48 7.18
N LYS A 127 -11.77 -17.76 6.51
CA LYS A 127 -12.48 -19.03 6.68
C LYS A 127 -11.57 -20.21 6.40
N LYS A 128 -10.79 -20.18 5.32
CA LYS A 128 -9.85 -21.25 4.96
C LYS A 128 -8.69 -21.36 5.96
N ALA A 129 -8.17 -20.22 6.46
CA ALA A 129 -7.10 -20.23 7.45
C ALA A 129 -7.52 -20.75 8.84
N MET A 130 -8.81 -20.77 9.14
CA MET A 130 -9.37 -21.27 10.39
C MET A 130 -9.84 -22.72 10.33
N LEU A 131 -9.70 -23.40 9.19
CA LEU A 131 -10.01 -24.82 9.07
C LEU A 131 -9.05 -25.68 9.91
N PRO A 132 -9.44 -26.89 10.31
CA PRO A 132 -8.54 -27.86 10.95
C PRO A 132 -7.30 -28.12 10.08
N ASP A 133 -6.17 -28.48 10.71
CA ASP A 133 -4.88 -28.64 10.03
C ASP A 133 -4.91 -29.74 8.96
N GLU A 134 -5.74 -30.77 9.13
CA GLU A 134 -5.89 -31.86 8.20
C GLU A 134 -6.83 -31.54 7.02
N HIS A 135 -7.49 -30.39 7.03
CA HIS A 135 -8.45 -30.04 5.98
C HIS A 135 -7.73 -29.68 4.67
N PRO A 136 -8.12 -30.24 3.50
CA PRO A 136 -7.42 -30.04 2.23
C PRO A 136 -7.40 -28.58 1.74
N ASP A 137 -8.37 -27.78 2.16
CA ASP A 137 -8.45 -26.34 1.81
C ASP A 137 -7.80 -25.41 2.85
N LYS A 138 -7.13 -25.96 3.86
CA LYS A 138 -6.47 -25.17 4.90
C LYS A 138 -5.39 -24.28 4.31
N ILE A 139 -5.41 -22.99 4.68
CA ILE A 139 -4.32 -22.05 4.41
C ILE A 139 -3.48 -21.90 5.68
N SER A 140 -2.23 -22.34 5.63
CA SER A 140 -1.32 -22.36 6.78
C SER A 140 -0.41 -21.12 6.90
N ASN A 141 -0.51 -20.19 5.95
CA ASN A 141 0.37 -19.02 5.85
C ASN A 141 -0.38 -17.72 5.55
N LEU A 142 -1.61 -17.58 6.10
CA LEU A 142 -2.33 -16.32 5.99
C LEU A 142 -1.78 -15.30 6.98
N THR A 143 -1.23 -14.21 6.45
CA THR A 143 -0.70 -13.11 7.26
C THR A 143 -1.75 -12.55 8.22
N GLY A 144 -1.38 -12.42 9.48
CA GLY A 144 -2.23 -11.94 10.58
C GLY A 144 -3.07 -13.02 11.25
N VAL A 145 -3.01 -14.28 10.78
CA VAL A 145 -3.69 -15.44 11.40
C VAL A 145 -2.67 -16.48 11.86
N ASN A 146 -2.00 -17.12 10.92
CA ASN A 146 -1.00 -18.15 11.14
C ASN A 146 0.38 -17.83 10.51
N ASP A 147 0.52 -16.58 10.03
CA ASP A 147 1.77 -15.98 9.58
C ASP A 147 1.84 -14.53 10.09
N PRO A 148 3.03 -14.03 10.50
CA PRO A 148 3.13 -12.73 11.16
C PRO A 148 2.82 -11.54 10.23
N PHE A 149 2.30 -10.48 10.83
CA PHE A 149 2.27 -9.13 10.26
C PHE A 149 2.99 -8.19 11.23
N GLU A 150 4.14 -7.67 10.82
CA GLU A 150 4.88 -6.68 11.57
C GLU A 150 4.27 -5.31 11.29
N THR A 151 3.61 -4.74 12.29
CA THR A 151 3.05 -3.39 12.19
C THR A 151 4.16 -2.38 11.88
N PRO A 152 4.00 -1.50 10.86
CA PRO A 152 4.98 -0.46 10.58
C PRO A 152 5.26 0.40 11.79
N ALA A 153 6.54 0.53 12.18
CA ALA A 153 6.93 1.30 13.36
C ALA A 153 6.69 2.81 13.19
N CYS A 154 6.95 3.32 11.98
CA CYS A 154 6.81 4.74 11.64
C CYS A 154 6.25 4.89 10.22
N PRO A 155 4.95 4.64 10.00
CA PRO A 155 4.36 4.86 8.69
C PRO A 155 4.26 6.37 8.40
N ASP A 156 4.43 6.76 7.13
CA ASP A 156 4.22 8.15 6.71
C ASP A 156 2.74 8.56 6.80
N LEU A 157 1.83 7.59 6.66
CA LEU A 157 0.39 7.77 6.87
C LEU A 157 -0.20 6.50 7.50
N TYR A 158 -1.01 6.68 8.54
CA TYR A 158 -1.78 5.62 9.19
C TYR A 158 -3.28 5.88 9.03
N ILE A 159 -4.03 4.86 8.63
CA ILE A 159 -5.48 4.92 8.49
C ILE A 159 -6.12 3.68 9.13
N ASN A 160 -7.02 3.89 10.09
CA ASN A 160 -7.85 2.83 10.64
C ASN A 160 -9.12 2.66 9.79
N THR A 161 -9.11 1.65 8.91
CA THR A 161 -10.22 1.35 8.01
C THR A 161 -11.39 0.61 8.68
N SER A 162 -11.27 0.26 9.96
CA SER A 162 -12.39 -0.23 10.77
C SER A 162 -13.30 0.90 11.22
N GLU A 163 -12.76 2.11 11.40
CA GLU A 163 -13.43 3.28 11.98
C GLU A 163 -13.72 4.35 10.93
N SER A 164 -12.99 4.32 9.80
CA SER A 164 -13.15 5.30 8.74
C SER A 164 -14.02 4.75 7.60
N THR A 165 -14.83 5.62 7.01
CA THR A 165 -15.51 5.32 5.75
C THR A 165 -14.53 5.32 4.58
N ILE A 166 -14.85 4.63 3.49
CA ILE A 166 -14.04 4.64 2.26
C ILE A 166 -13.77 6.09 1.78
N ARG A 167 -14.79 6.96 1.88
CA ARG A 167 -14.68 8.37 1.48
C ARG A 167 -13.67 9.14 2.35
N GLN A 168 -13.73 8.96 3.67
CA GLN A 168 -12.80 9.61 4.60
C GLN A 168 -11.36 9.14 4.33
N SER A 169 -11.13 7.82 4.29
CA SER A 169 -9.81 7.26 4.00
C SER A 169 -9.26 7.71 2.64
N THR A 170 -10.12 7.76 1.59
CA THR A 170 -9.72 8.27 0.27
C THR A 170 -9.29 9.73 0.32
N ASN A 171 -10.05 10.58 1.04
CA ASN A 171 -9.72 11.99 1.17
C ASN A 171 -8.42 12.22 1.95
N GLU A 172 -8.18 11.42 2.96
CA GLU A 172 -6.98 11.49 3.79
C GLU A 172 -5.72 11.14 2.97
N ILE A 173 -5.76 10.02 2.21
CA ILE A 173 -4.67 9.64 1.30
C ILE A 173 -4.47 10.71 0.22
N TYR A 174 -5.53 11.20 -0.39
CA TYR A 174 -5.45 12.26 -1.39
C TYR A 174 -4.79 13.52 -0.82
N SER A 175 -5.22 13.98 0.35
CA SER A 175 -4.64 15.16 1.01
C SER A 175 -3.17 14.96 1.35
N PHE A 176 -2.79 13.77 1.82
CA PHE A 176 -1.41 13.40 2.07
C PHE A 176 -0.55 13.50 0.79
N ILE A 177 -1.03 12.95 -0.33
CA ILE A 177 -0.33 13.04 -1.62
C ILE A 177 -0.17 14.49 -2.05
N MET A 178 -1.25 15.28 -2.01
CA MET A 178 -1.22 16.68 -2.43
C MET A 178 -0.26 17.53 -1.58
N GLN A 179 -0.25 17.32 -0.26
CA GLN A 179 0.69 18.01 0.63
C GLN A 179 2.15 17.68 0.32
N ASN A 180 2.47 16.42 -0.02
CA ASN A 180 3.82 16.02 -0.39
C ASN A 180 4.23 16.63 -1.73
N ILE A 181 3.35 16.65 -2.73
CA ILE A 181 3.60 17.32 -4.03
C ILE A 181 3.87 18.82 -3.82
N ILE A 182 3.07 19.48 -2.99
CA ILE A 182 3.22 20.93 -2.72
C ILE A 182 4.52 21.22 -1.96
N LYS A 183 4.82 20.47 -0.90
CA LYS A 183 6.07 20.63 -0.13
C LYS A 183 7.30 20.52 -1.05
N GLU A 184 7.30 19.55 -1.92
CA GLU A 184 8.39 19.35 -2.87
C GLU A 184 8.48 20.48 -3.90
N LYS A 185 7.35 21.02 -4.35
CA LYS A 185 7.31 22.11 -5.36
C LYS A 185 7.86 23.42 -4.82
N TYR A 186 7.60 23.73 -3.56
CA TYR A 186 7.91 25.06 -3.01
C TYR A 186 9.07 25.05 -2.00
N GLY A 187 9.65 23.89 -1.66
CA GLY A 187 10.81 23.80 -0.75
C GLY A 187 10.56 24.34 0.66
N VAL A 188 9.30 24.43 1.12
CA VAL A 188 8.93 25.21 2.29
C VAL A 188 8.35 24.31 3.39
N ASN A 189 8.98 24.35 4.55
CA ASN A 189 8.34 24.11 5.84
C ASN A 189 7.31 25.23 6.10
N SER A 190 6.15 25.22 5.43
CA SER A 190 5.15 26.28 5.55
C SER A 190 3.96 25.92 6.44
N PHE A 191 4.23 25.33 7.63
CA PHE A 191 3.24 25.28 8.70
C PHE A 191 3.77 25.84 10.03
N ALA A 192 4.55 26.93 9.97
CA ALA A 192 4.81 27.77 11.13
C ALA A 192 4.37 29.19 10.75
N ARG A 193 3.06 29.49 10.87
CA ARG A 193 2.46 30.81 11.08
C ARG A 193 1.01 30.85 10.61
N VAL A 194 0.09 30.33 11.40
CA VAL A 194 -1.20 31.00 11.67
C VAL A 194 -1.53 30.67 13.12
N ALA A 195 -0.97 31.43 14.01
CA ALA A 195 -1.45 31.63 15.37
C ALA A 195 -1.23 33.11 15.64
N VAL A 196 -2.23 33.92 15.39
CA VAL A 196 -2.64 35.12 16.15
C VAL A 196 -4.13 35.28 15.91
#